data_c0bef06be4e67f6ecba4dc7da66d99ef
#
_entry.id   c0bef06be4e67f6ecba4dc7da66d99ef
#
_cell.length_a   1.000
_cell.length_b   1.000
_cell.length_c   1.000
_cell.angle_alpha   90.00
_cell.angle_beta   90.00
_cell.angle_gamma   90.00
#
_symmetry.space_group_name_H-M   'P 1'
#
loop_
_entity.id
_entity.type
_entity.pdbx_description
1 polymer ?
#
loop_
_entity_poly.entity_id
_entity_poly.type
_entity_poly.pdbx_seq_one_letter_code
_entity_poly.pdbx_strand_id
1 'polypeptide(L)'
;GLATFLFAVDGMHFVQTRIATIDVYGVFFIMAMCLCMLKYWQMNFYADGLKRTFRSLGACGILFGFAIASKWIGFYAGAGLAVAFFTTLYKRYKEYKEAKQYLAAEGLEEEKKEFCTHIVQTFPRYTIQTLLFCVGFFLIIPAIIYLLSYLPYLLCAEKPYTLADVWGVQTYMFNYHSQLTATHPFQSPWYQ
;
A
#
# COMPACT_ATOMS: atom_id res chain seq x y z
N GLY A 1 21.50 3.86 5.92
CA GLY A 1 22.67 3.52 6.69
C GLY A 1 22.62 2.12 7.31
N LEU A 2 22.57 2.01 8.64
CA LEU A 2 22.72 0.72 9.33
C LEU A 2 21.67 -0.33 8.91
N ALA A 3 20.39 0.02 8.83
CA ALA A 3 19.35 -0.90 8.42
C ALA A 3 19.56 -1.45 6.99
N THR A 4 20.00 -0.60 6.08
CA THR A 4 20.34 -1.01 4.70
C THR A 4 21.53 -1.96 4.67
N PHE A 5 22.54 -1.69 5.48
CA PHE A 5 23.72 -2.56 5.62
C PHE A 5 23.32 -3.93 6.20
N LEU A 6 22.56 -3.96 7.31
CA LEU A 6 22.08 -5.19 7.93
C LEU A 6 21.23 -6.02 6.95
N PHE A 7 20.35 -5.38 6.19
CA PHE A 7 19.56 -6.07 5.17
C PHE A 7 20.42 -6.63 4.02
N ALA A 8 21.46 -5.91 3.60
CA ALA A 8 22.36 -6.35 2.53
C ALA A 8 23.24 -7.55 2.92
N VAL A 9 23.55 -7.71 4.22
CA VAL A 9 24.34 -8.83 4.75
C VAL A 9 23.49 -9.94 5.38
N ASP A 10 22.14 -9.82 5.31
CA ASP A 10 21.25 -10.88 5.75
C ASP A 10 21.43 -12.12 4.87
N GLY A 11 21.83 -13.22 5.50
CA GLY A 11 22.17 -14.46 4.80
C GLY A 11 21.01 -15.08 4.05
N MET A 12 19.78 -15.00 4.60
CA MET A 12 18.59 -15.55 3.95
C MET A 12 18.25 -14.71 2.71
N HIS A 13 18.25 -13.37 2.83
CA HIS A 13 18.01 -12.49 1.71
C HIS A 13 19.04 -12.68 0.60
N PHE A 14 20.31 -12.78 0.96
CA PHE A 14 21.41 -13.01 0.02
C PHE A 14 21.25 -14.33 -0.75
N VAL A 15 20.90 -15.43 -0.08
CA VAL A 15 20.66 -16.74 -0.72
C VAL A 15 19.45 -16.67 -1.64
N GLN A 16 18.33 -16.11 -1.18
CA GLN A 16 17.10 -15.95 -1.97
C GLN A 16 17.32 -15.13 -3.25
N THR A 17 18.11 -14.06 -3.17
CA THR A 17 18.43 -13.23 -4.36
C THR A 17 19.30 -13.98 -5.36
N ARG A 18 20.21 -14.85 -4.90
CA ARG A 18 21.09 -15.63 -5.79
C ARG A 18 20.37 -16.72 -6.57
N ILE A 19 19.39 -17.36 -5.98
CA ILE A 19 18.59 -18.38 -6.66
C ILE A 19 17.44 -17.77 -7.48
N ALA A 20 17.39 -16.44 -7.58
CA ALA A 20 16.44 -15.69 -8.42
C ALA A 20 14.98 -16.06 -8.17
N THR A 21 14.58 -16.26 -6.91
CA THR A 21 13.19 -16.54 -6.56
C THR A 21 12.31 -15.31 -6.82
N ILE A 22 11.05 -15.54 -7.18
CA ILE A 22 10.04 -14.50 -7.39
C ILE A 22 9.80 -13.67 -6.11
N ASP A 23 10.10 -14.21 -4.94
CA ASP A 23 9.96 -13.56 -3.63
C ASP A 23 10.75 -12.25 -3.53
N VAL A 24 11.91 -12.17 -4.18
CA VAL A 24 12.75 -10.97 -4.18
C VAL A 24 12.02 -9.76 -4.77
N TYR A 25 11.28 -9.96 -5.86
CA TYR A 25 10.48 -8.88 -6.46
C TYR A 25 9.31 -8.47 -5.56
N GLY A 26 8.64 -9.46 -4.94
CA GLY A 26 7.58 -9.20 -3.96
C GLY A 26 8.09 -8.36 -2.78
N VAL A 27 9.22 -8.74 -2.17
CA VAL A 27 9.86 -8.00 -1.07
C VAL A 27 10.25 -6.59 -1.50
N PHE A 28 10.84 -6.42 -2.68
CA PHE A 28 11.21 -5.11 -3.22
C PHE A 28 9.99 -4.17 -3.31
N PHE A 29 8.90 -4.63 -3.93
CA PHE A 29 7.69 -3.81 -4.07
C PHE A 29 7.02 -3.53 -2.71
N ILE A 30 7.01 -4.49 -1.79
CA ILE A 30 6.50 -4.30 -0.43
C ILE A 30 7.31 -3.22 0.30
N MET A 31 8.63 -3.26 0.25
CA MET A 31 9.48 -2.24 0.87
C MET A 31 9.29 -0.87 0.23
N ALA A 32 9.21 -0.81 -1.09
CA ALA A 32 9.00 0.45 -1.82
C ALA A 32 7.64 1.09 -1.52
N MET A 33 6.54 0.30 -1.48
CA MET A 33 5.23 0.83 -1.13
C MET A 33 5.16 1.28 0.34
N CYS A 34 5.80 0.55 1.27
CA CYS A 34 5.90 0.97 2.67
C CYS A 34 6.67 2.29 2.80
N LEU A 35 7.75 2.49 2.05
CA LEU A 35 8.48 3.75 2.02
C LEU A 35 7.60 4.92 1.53
N CYS A 36 6.80 4.71 0.48
CA CYS A 36 5.86 5.71 0.00
C CYS A 36 4.77 6.01 1.04
N MET A 37 4.26 4.98 1.73
CA MET A 37 3.28 5.17 2.80
C MET A 37 3.87 5.91 4.00
N LEU A 38 5.12 5.63 4.39
CA LEU A 38 5.82 6.38 5.44
C LEU A 38 6.00 7.85 5.08
N LYS A 39 6.33 8.16 3.83
CA LYS A 39 6.36 9.55 3.34
C LYS A 39 5.00 10.22 3.46
N TYR A 40 3.92 9.52 3.06
CA TYR A 40 2.56 10.04 3.22
C TYR A 40 2.20 10.26 4.70
N TRP A 41 2.57 9.35 5.59
CA TRP A 41 2.35 9.47 7.03
C TRP A 41 2.98 10.74 7.64
N GLN A 42 4.13 11.14 7.12
CA GLN A 42 4.86 12.34 7.56
C GLN A 42 4.28 13.63 6.97
N MET A 43 3.47 13.53 5.91
CA MET A 43 2.86 14.68 5.25
C MET A 43 1.56 15.11 5.93
N ASN A 44 1.29 16.41 5.82
CA ASN A 44 0.02 17.01 6.23
C ASN A 44 -0.62 17.69 5.02
N PHE A 45 -1.80 17.22 4.59
CA PHE A 45 -2.43 17.78 3.40
C PHE A 45 -2.87 19.25 3.55
N TYR A 46 -2.99 19.77 4.79
CA TYR A 46 -3.23 21.20 5.02
C TYR A 46 -1.97 22.05 4.74
N ALA A 47 -0.79 21.54 5.11
CA ALA A 47 0.49 22.23 4.96
C ALA A 47 1.17 21.90 3.61
N ASP A 48 1.22 20.62 3.24
CA ASP A 48 1.92 20.14 2.04
C ASP A 48 1.06 20.22 0.76
N GLY A 49 -0.27 20.34 0.91
CA GLY A 49 -1.24 20.34 -0.17
C GLY A 49 -1.53 18.95 -0.76
N LEU A 50 -2.73 18.76 -1.28
CA LEU A 50 -3.20 17.48 -1.82
C LEU A 50 -2.33 16.92 -2.94
N LYS A 51 -1.81 17.77 -3.81
CA LYS A 51 -1.00 17.32 -4.97
C LYS A 51 0.25 16.57 -4.53
N ARG A 52 0.89 17.00 -3.44
CA ARG A 52 2.09 16.35 -2.91
C ARG A 52 1.74 15.04 -2.21
N THR A 53 0.68 15.02 -1.41
CA THR A 53 0.19 13.81 -0.74
C THR A 53 -0.28 12.76 -1.74
N PHE A 54 -0.96 13.17 -2.83
CA PHE A 54 -1.40 12.28 -3.91
C PHE A 54 -0.25 11.64 -4.68
N ARG A 55 0.87 12.33 -4.88
CA ARG A 55 2.06 11.72 -5.49
C ARG A 55 2.58 10.55 -4.67
N SER A 56 2.64 10.70 -3.35
CA SER A 56 3.11 9.63 -2.45
C SER A 56 2.12 8.47 -2.40
N LEU A 57 0.82 8.75 -2.27
CA LEU A 57 -0.23 7.73 -2.29
C LEU A 57 -0.35 7.04 -3.64
N GLY A 58 -0.25 7.77 -4.74
CA GLY A 58 -0.31 7.22 -6.10
C GLY A 58 0.85 6.26 -6.36
N ALA A 59 2.07 6.68 -6.02
CA ALA A 59 3.24 5.80 -6.11
C ALA A 59 3.07 4.54 -5.24
N CYS A 60 2.56 4.69 -4.01
CA CYS A 60 2.25 3.58 -3.13
C CYS A 60 1.25 2.59 -3.76
N GLY A 61 0.15 3.09 -4.35
CA GLY A 61 -0.88 2.26 -4.97
C GLY A 61 -0.38 1.53 -6.23
N ILE A 62 0.45 2.16 -7.05
CA ILE A 62 1.09 1.51 -8.21
C ILE A 62 2.01 0.38 -7.74
N LEU A 63 2.88 0.65 -6.75
CA LEU A 63 3.79 -0.35 -6.19
C LEU A 63 3.04 -1.50 -5.51
N PHE A 64 1.90 -1.21 -4.88
CA PHE A 64 0.99 -2.22 -4.35
C PHE A 64 0.45 -3.13 -5.46
N GLY A 65 0.07 -2.58 -6.60
CA GLY A 65 -0.33 -3.35 -7.77
C GLY A 65 0.77 -4.30 -8.27
N PHE A 66 2.00 -3.83 -8.38
CA PHE A 66 3.15 -4.67 -8.74
C PHE A 66 3.47 -5.73 -7.67
N ALA A 67 3.30 -5.42 -6.39
CA ALA A 67 3.48 -6.38 -5.31
C ALA A 67 2.49 -7.55 -5.42
N ILE A 68 1.21 -7.26 -5.65
CA ILE A 68 0.17 -8.28 -5.84
C ILE A 68 0.41 -9.09 -7.13
N ALA A 69 0.78 -8.41 -8.22
CA ALA A 69 1.08 -9.07 -9.49
C ALA A 69 2.30 -10.00 -9.40
N SER A 70 3.26 -9.69 -8.54
CA SER A 70 4.42 -10.55 -8.29
C SER A 70 4.07 -11.75 -7.41
N LYS A 71 3.34 -11.54 -6.31
CA LYS A 71 2.94 -12.59 -5.37
C LYS A 71 1.79 -12.11 -4.48
N TRP A 72 0.83 -12.98 -4.20
CA TRP A 72 -0.35 -12.66 -3.37
C TRP A 72 -0.01 -12.18 -1.95
N ILE A 73 1.20 -12.45 -1.44
CA ILE A 73 1.67 -11.90 -0.17
C ILE A 73 1.61 -10.37 -0.12
N GLY A 74 1.73 -9.71 -1.29
CA GLY A 74 1.54 -8.26 -1.42
C GLY A 74 0.17 -7.78 -0.92
N PHE A 75 -0.87 -8.62 -1.04
CA PHE A 75 -2.21 -8.31 -0.57
C PHE A 75 -2.28 -8.19 0.95
N TYR A 76 -1.60 -9.09 1.67
CA TYR A 76 -1.52 -9.02 3.14
C TYR A 76 -0.77 -7.78 3.61
N ALA A 77 0.29 -7.39 2.91
CA ALA A 77 1.00 -6.15 3.20
C ALA A 77 0.10 -4.91 2.99
N GLY A 78 -0.87 -4.99 2.08
CA GLY A 78 -1.90 -3.96 1.86
C GLY A 78 -2.75 -3.68 3.10
N ALA A 79 -3.00 -4.67 3.95
CA ALA A 79 -3.70 -4.46 5.23
C ALA A 79 -2.90 -3.51 6.15
N GLY A 80 -1.57 -3.68 6.21
CA GLY A 80 -0.69 -2.76 6.94
C GLY A 80 -0.71 -1.34 6.38
N LEU A 81 -0.76 -1.19 5.05
CA LEU A 81 -0.92 0.13 4.41
C LEU A 81 -2.26 0.78 4.77
N ALA A 82 -3.35 0.00 4.81
CA ALA A 82 -4.66 0.50 5.20
C ALA A 82 -4.66 1.02 6.64
N VAL A 83 -4.05 0.29 7.58
CA VAL A 83 -3.89 0.74 8.97
C VAL A 83 -3.12 2.06 9.02
N ALA A 84 -1.99 2.18 8.32
CA ALA A 84 -1.20 3.40 8.27
C ALA A 84 -1.98 4.57 7.66
N PHE A 85 -2.71 4.32 6.57
CA PHE A 85 -3.56 5.31 5.90
C PHE A 85 -4.65 5.84 6.84
N PHE A 86 -5.46 4.95 7.43
CA PHE A 86 -6.55 5.36 8.32
C PHE A 86 -6.05 6.03 9.60
N THR A 87 -4.89 5.62 10.12
CA THR A 87 -4.26 6.32 11.25
C THR A 87 -3.85 7.74 10.87
N THR A 88 -3.33 7.94 9.65
CA THR A 88 -3.00 9.28 9.15
C THR A 88 -4.27 10.13 8.99
N LEU A 89 -5.32 9.57 8.42
CA LEU A 89 -6.59 10.24 8.25
C LEU A 89 -7.22 10.61 9.60
N TYR A 90 -7.10 9.72 10.59
CA TYR A 90 -7.56 9.97 11.96
C TYR A 90 -6.80 11.14 12.62
N LYS A 91 -5.47 11.26 12.38
CA LYS A 91 -4.71 12.43 12.83
C LYS A 91 -5.26 13.73 12.23
N ARG A 92 -5.59 13.74 10.94
CA ARG A 92 -6.20 14.90 10.25
C ARG A 92 -7.58 15.24 10.83
N TYR A 93 -8.38 14.19 11.15
CA TYR A 93 -9.66 14.38 11.82
C TYR A 93 -9.53 14.97 13.23
N LYS A 94 -8.52 14.56 14.00
CA LYS A 94 -8.24 15.18 15.31
C LYS A 94 -7.90 16.67 15.17
N GLU A 95 -7.02 17.01 14.25
CA GLU A 95 -6.67 18.42 13.95
C GLU A 95 -7.93 19.25 13.57
N TYR A 96 -8.81 18.66 12.75
CA TYR A 96 -10.09 19.29 12.41
C TYR A 96 -10.96 19.52 13.64
N LYS A 97 -11.08 18.55 14.55
CA LYS A 97 -11.85 18.72 15.79
C LYS A 97 -11.26 19.77 16.69
N GLU A 98 -9.94 19.77 16.87
CA GLU A 98 -9.22 20.76 17.68
C GLU A 98 -9.38 22.17 17.09
N ALA A 99 -9.25 22.33 15.78
CA ALA A 99 -9.48 23.60 15.09
C ALA A 99 -10.92 24.10 15.27
N LYS A 100 -11.91 23.22 15.19
CA LYS A 100 -13.32 23.56 15.41
C LYS A 100 -13.59 23.99 16.85
N GLN A 101 -12.97 23.33 17.83
CA GLN A 101 -13.09 23.69 19.24
C GLN A 101 -12.41 25.03 19.50
N TYR A 102 -11.22 25.26 18.91
CA TYR A 102 -10.50 26.54 19.04
C TYR A 102 -11.34 27.71 18.52
N LEU A 103 -11.96 27.57 17.35
CA LEU A 103 -12.81 28.62 16.75
C LEU A 103 -14.10 28.89 17.52
N ALA A 104 -14.50 28.04 18.46
CA ALA A 104 -15.66 28.22 19.32
C ALA A 104 -15.31 28.99 20.63
N ALA A 105 -14.02 29.21 20.91
CA ALA A 105 -13.57 29.95 22.10
C ALA A 105 -13.51 31.45 21.82
N GLU A 106 -13.54 32.26 22.88
CA GLU A 106 -13.38 33.72 22.81
C GLU A 106 -11.91 34.12 22.99
N GLY A 107 -11.52 35.29 22.47
CA GLY A 107 -10.18 35.85 22.65
C GLY A 107 -9.08 35.23 21.81
N LEU A 108 -9.37 34.91 20.56
CA LEU A 108 -8.48 34.16 19.63
C LEU A 108 -7.39 35.07 19.04
N GLU A 109 -6.18 34.51 18.90
CA GLU A 109 -5.11 35.09 18.07
C GLU A 109 -5.50 35.00 16.58
N GLU A 110 -5.45 36.13 15.86
CA GLU A 110 -5.91 36.20 14.47
C GLU A 110 -5.16 35.21 13.53
N GLU A 111 -3.84 35.05 13.70
CA GLU A 111 -3.05 34.14 12.86
C GLU A 111 -3.47 32.69 13.04
N LYS A 112 -3.69 32.24 14.27
CA LYS A 112 -4.19 30.89 14.56
C LYS A 112 -5.63 30.68 14.10
N LYS A 113 -6.45 31.72 14.20
CA LYS A 113 -7.84 31.70 13.74
C LYS A 113 -7.93 31.49 12.25
N GLU A 114 -7.10 32.17 11.44
CA GLU A 114 -7.06 31.97 9.99
C GLU A 114 -6.67 30.54 9.64
N PHE A 115 -5.61 30.01 10.27
CA PHE A 115 -5.18 28.62 10.05
C PHE A 115 -6.26 27.59 10.44
N CYS A 116 -6.89 27.76 11.61
CA CYS A 116 -7.98 26.87 12.03
C CYS A 116 -9.19 26.96 11.11
N THR A 117 -9.52 28.14 10.61
CA THR A 117 -10.60 28.34 9.62
C THR A 117 -10.28 27.60 8.33
N HIS A 118 -9.05 27.68 7.84
CA HIS A 118 -8.60 26.93 6.67
C HIS A 118 -8.75 25.42 6.87
N ILE A 119 -8.36 24.87 8.03
CA ILE A 119 -8.53 23.46 8.37
C ILE A 119 -10.01 23.05 8.32
N VAL A 120 -10.87 23.81 8.97
CA VAL A 120 -12.31 23.47 9.07
C VAL A 120 -13.00 23.50 7.70
N GLN A 121 -12.66 24.47 6.86
CA GLN A 121 -13.23 24.59 5.52
C GLN A 121 -12.71 23.53 4.55
N THR A 122 -11.45 23.13 4.65
CA THR A 122 -10.81 22.24 3.67
C THR A 122 -10.95 20.76 4.01
N PHE A 123 -11.05 20.39 5.30
CA PHE A 123 -11.08 19.00 5.75
C PHE A 123 -12.09 18.11 5.02
N PRO A 124 -13.40 18.45 4.90
CA PRO A 124 -14.37 17.55 4.25
C PRO A 124 -14.02 17.30 2.80
N ARG A 125 -13.65 18.37 2.08
CA ARG A 125 -13.28 18.28 0.67
C ARG A 125 -12.00 17.46 0.46
N TYR A 126 -10.96 17.70 1.25
CA TYR A 126 -9.68 17.01 1.13
C TYR A 126 -9.79 15.54 1.50
N THR A 127 -10.61 15.22 2.52
CA THR A 127 -10.89 13.84 2.92
C THR A 127 -11.59 13.08 1.79
N ILE A 128 -12.68 13.63 1.22
CA ILE A 128 -13.40 13.00 0.12
C ILE A 128 -12.51 12.79 -1.09
N GLN A 129 -11.74 13.82 -1.49
CA GLN A 129 -10.82 13.72 -2.62
C GLN A 129 -9.73 12.67 -2.39
N THR A 130 -9.21 12.55 -1.16
CA THR A 130 -8.22 11.54 -0.80
C THR A 130 -8.82 10.13 -0.84
N LEU A 131 -10.03 9.93 -0.34
CA LEU A 131 -10.72 8.64 -0.40
C LEU A 131 -11.03 8.22 -1.83
N LEU A 132 -11.54 9.13 -2.67
CA LEU A 132 -11.79 8.86 -4.08
C LEU A 132 -10.50 8.55 -4.84
N PHE A 133 -9.43 9.28 -4.56
CA PHE A 133 -8.12 9.00 -5.12
C PHE A 133 -7.62 7.60 -4.71
N CYS A 134 -7.82 7.20 -3.44
CA CYS A 134 -7.44 5.88 -2.96
C CYS A 134 -8.25 4.76 -3.64
N VAL A 135 -9.55 4.95 -3.90
CA VAL A 135 -10.33 3.98 -4.69
C VAL A 135 -9.68 3.75 -6.07
N GLY A 136 -9.29 4.82 -6.76
CA GLY A 136 -8.57 4.70 -8.04
C GLY A 136 -7.24 3.96 -7.91
N PHE A 137 -6.40 4.40 -6.98
CA PHE A 137 -5.01 3.96 -6.90
C PHE A 137 -4.77 2.68 -6.09
N PHE A 138 -5.69 2.28 -5.21
CA PHE A 138 -5.54 1.03 -4.41
C PHE A 138 -6.54 -0.08 -4.80
N LEU A 139 -7.53 0.21 -5.66
CA LEU A 139 -8.43 -0.81 -6.19
C LEU A 139 -8.33 -0.92 -7.71
N ILE A 140 -8.59 0.17 -8.45
CA ILE A 140 -8.70 0.12 -9.92
C ILE A 140 -7.32 -0.11 -10.55
N ILE A 141 -6.32 0.71 -10.23
CA ILE A 141 -4.97 0.59 -10.83
C ILE A 141 -4.30 -0.74 -10.49
N PRO A 142 -4.30 -1.24 -9.22
CA PRO A 142 -3.78 -2.57 -8.92
C PRO A 142 -4.49 -3.69 -9.67
N ALA A 143 -5.82 -3.62 -9.81
CA ALA A 143 -6.57 -4.59 -10.59
C ALA A 143 -6.15 -4.58 -12.07
N ILE A 144 -5.97 -3.40 -12.67
CA ILE A 144 -5.47 -3.27 -14.04
C ILE A 144 -4.06 -3.85 -14.16
N ILE A 145 -3.13 -3.50 -13.27
CA ILE A 145 -1.75 -4.03 -13.27
C ILE A 145 -1.77 -5.55 -13.16
N TYR A 146 -2.59 -6.09 -12.25
CA TYR A 146 -2.73 -7.52 -12.05
C TYR A 146 -3.24 -8.23 -13.31
N LEU A 147 -4.29 -7.71 -13.94
CA LEU A 147 -4.82 -8.28 -15.20
C LEU A 147 -3.81 -8.17 -16.34
N LEU A 148 -3.12 -7.04 -16.46
CA LEU A 148 -2.07 -6.85 -17.48
C LEU A 148 -0.88 -7.78 -17.26
N SER A 149 -0.59 -8.22 -16.04
CA SER A 149 0.48 -9.19 -15.77
C SER A 149 0.21 -10.58 -16.41
N TYR A 150 -1.06 -10.89 -16.74
CA TYR A 150 -1.43 -12.09 -17.47
C TYR A 150 -1.37 -11.93 -19.00
N LEU A 151 -1.06 -10.74 -19.51
CA LEU A 151 -0.99 -10.50 -20.95
C LEU A 151 -0.01 -11.44 -21.66
N PRO A 152 1.22 -11.71 -21.16
CA PRO A 152 2.10 -12.69 -21.76
C PRO A 152 1.50 -14.10 -21.78
N TYR A 153 0.77 -14.51 -20.76
CA TYR A 153 0.07 -15.80 -20.70
C TYR A 153 -1.03 -15.89 -21.75
N LEU A 154 -1.78 -14.84 -21.97
CA LEU A 154 -2.85 -14.78 -22.98
C LEU A 154 -2.31 -14.72 -24.41
N LEU A 155 -1.15 -14.10 -24.62
CA LEU A 155 -0.55 -13.91 -25.95
C LEU A 155 0.47 -15.00 -26.32
N CYS A 156 1.05 -15.68 -25.33
CA CYS A 156 2.07 -16.68 -25.53
C CYS A 156 1.39 -18.05 -25.67
N ALA A 157 1.06 -18.48 -26.91
CA ALA A 157 0.40 -19.74 -26.92
C ALA A 157 0.54 -20.52 -28.22
N GLU A 158 0.95 -21.73 -28.07
CA GLU A 158 0.53 -22.83 -28.88
C GLU A 158 -1.01 -23.10 -28.80
N LYS A 159 -1.67 -22.55 -27.75
CA LYS A 159 -3.13 -22.53 -27.56
C LYS A 159 -3.57 -21.12 -27.15
N PRO A 160 -4.64 -20.55 -27.74
CA PRO A 160 -5.19 -19.28 -27.30
C PRO A 160 -5.86 -19.46 -25.94
N TYR A 161 -5.24 -18.91 -24.90
CA TYR A 161 -5.86 -18.81 -23.58
C TYR A 161 -6.85 -17.63 -23.52
N THR A 162 -7.90 -17.81 -22.75
CA THR A 162 -8.98 -16.83 -22.58
C THR A 162 -8.97 -16.21 -21.17
N LEU A 163 -9.75 -15.16 -20.95
CA LEU A 163 -9.95 -14.61 -19.60
C LEU A 163 -10.60 -15.62 -18.63
N ALA A 164 -11.36 -16.58 -19.15
CA ALA A 164 -11.90 -17.68 -18.33
C ALA A 164 -10.80 -18.59 -17.80
N ASP A 165 -9.75 -18.81 -18.59
CA ASP A 165 -8.58 -19.59 -18.15
C ASP A 165 -7.80 -18.86 -17.06
N VAL A 166 -7.66 -17.53 -17.15
CA VAL A 166 -7.07 -16.71 -16.09
C VAL A 166 -7.87 -16.85 -14.79
N TRP A 167 -9.21 -16.84 -14.87
CA TRP A 167 -10.06 -17.07 -13.69
C TRP A 167 -9.90 -18.47 -13.12
N GLY A 168 -9.80 -19.48 -13.99
CA GLY A 168 -9.51 -20.86 -13.60
C GLY A 168 -8.20 -20.99 -12.82
N VAL A 169 -7.14 -20.29 -13.26
CA VAL A 169 -5.85 -20.23 -12.55
C VAL A 169 -6.00 -19.63 -11.16
N GLN A 170 -6.81 -18.56 -10.97
CA GLN A 170 -7.06 -17.98 -9.65
C GLN A 170 -7.74 -18.97 -8.71
N THR A 171 -8.78 -19.64 -9.20
CA THR A 171 -9.50 -20.66 -8.44
C THR A 171 -8.59 -21.82 -8.06
N TYR A 172 -7.76 -22.27 -8.97
CA TYR A 172 -6.78 -23.32 -8.70
C TYR A 172 -5.78 -22.89 -7.61
N MET A 173 -5.20 -21.70 -7.72
CA MET A 173 -4.26 -21.18 -6.72
C MET A 173 -4.90 -21.05 -5.34
N PHE A 174 -6.13 -20.54 -5.28
CA PHE A 174 -6.86 -20.42 -4.02
C PHE A 174 -7.10 -21.80 -3.38
N ASN A 175 -7.59 -22.77 -4.15
CA ASN A 175 -7.84 -24.12 -3.65
C ASN A 175 -6.54 -24.82 -3.21
N TYR A 176 -5.47 -24.65 -3.97
CA TYR A 176 -4.16 -25.20 -3.61
C TYR A 176 -3.68 -24.65 -2.26
N HIS A 177 -3.70 -23.33 -2.07
CA HIS A 177 -3.25 -22.72 -0.82
C HIS A 177 -4.17 -23.00 0.36
N SER A 178 -5.49 -23.16 0.16
CA SER A 178 -6.44 -23.47 1.24
C SER A 178 -6.33 -24.92 1.73
N GLN A 179 -5.82 -25.82 0.91
CA GLN A 179 -5.68 -27.25 1.22
C GLN A 179 -4.24 -27.65 1.56
N LEU A 180 -3.29 -26.70 1.49
CA LEU A 180 -1.89 -26.98 1.72
C LEU A 180 -1.64 -27.30 3.19
N THR A 181 -1.45 -28.57 3.51
CA THR A 181 -0.92 -29.02 4.79
C THR A 181 0.59 -29.22 4.64
N ALA A 182 1.35 -28.24 5.14
CA ALA A 182 2.81 -28.31 5.07
C ALA A 182 3.34 -29.34 6.07
N THR A 183 3.67 -30.53 5.60
CA THR A 183 4.44 -31.51 6.33
C THR A 183 5.90 -31.45 5.88
N HIS A 184 6.63 -30.40 6.31
CA HIS A 184 8.05 -30.30 5.99
C HIS A 184 8.87 -30.88 7.17
N PRO A 185 9.81 -31.84 6.93
CA PRO A 185 10.60 -32.45 8.01
C PRO A 185 11.55 -31.48 8.73
N PHE A 186 11.83 -30.31 8.13
CA PHE A 186 12.67 -29.25 8.70
C PHE A 186 11.86 -28.08 9.31
N GLN A 187 10.59 -28.31 9.57
CA GLN A 187 9.74 -27.34 10.22
C GLN A 187 10.14 -27.19 11.68
N SER A 188 10.43 -25.98 12.13
CA SER A 188 10.65 -25.64 13.54
C SER A 188 9.65 -24.59 14.01
N PRO A 189 9.29 -24.59 15.32
CA PRO A 189 8.52 -23.48 15.88
C PRO A 189 9.28 -22.16 15.74
N TRP A 190 8.56 -21.04 15.61
CA TRP A 190 9.13 -19.71 15.42
C TRP A 190 10.02 -19.22 16.59
N TYR A 191 9.99 -19.90 17.72
CA TYR A 191 10.77 -19.63 18.94
C TYR A 191 11.96 -20.57 19.14
N GLN A 192 12.30 -21.43 18.19
CA GLN A 192 13.52 -22.21 18.09
C GLN A 192 14.45 -21.59 17.06
#